data_00c4318e94e70864fdbc05262f739e07
#
_entry.id   00c4318e94e70864fdbc05262f739e07
#
_cell.length_a   1.000
_cell.length_b   1.000
_cell.length_c   1.000
_cell.angle_alpha   90.00
_cell.angle_beta   90.00
_cell.angle_gamma   90.00
#
_symmetry.space_group_name_H-M   'P 1'
#
loop_
_entity.id
_entity.type
_entity.pdbx_description
1 polymer ?
#
loop_
_entity_poly.entity_id
_entity_poly.type
_entity_poly.pdbx_seq_one_letter_code
_entity_poly.pdbx_strand_id
1 'polypeptide(L)'
;MKFGHEILKYRDDILRDLAKLIAVPSVCTHPLPGKPFGEAPAQALECILSMAKNMGFETENTDNYAGAVYYGTGTEYVDVLTHVDVVPAGDGWDTDPFQMVIKDGMAYGRGVSDDKGAAIVALYCLKALKDAGIQGKYVLRTVFGSGEEIASDDLDRFYTKHPYPVMGFTPDCGYGICQCEKGILRLDFHTEKGQGSCVREFQAGLAVNAVPAKATAKICCTEEQHQKLAGLADQEHFKLSREGEITTILSLGTASHGAQPELGFNAASNLICLLFEVFSAEETGPL
;
A
#
# COMPACT_ATOMS: atom_id res chain seq x y z
N MET A 1 -26.85 -18.59 -14.56
CA MET A 1 -26.21 -18.09 -15.77
C MET A 1 -24.72 -17.95 -15.43
N LYS A 2 -23.80 -18.54 -16.21
CA LYS A 2 -22.35 -18.41 -15.91
C LYS A 2 -21.80 -17.26 -16.77
N PHE A 3 -21.70 -16.07 -16.17
CA PHE A 3 -21.30 -14.84 -16.85
C PHE A 3 -19.78 -14.62 -16.95
N GLY A 4 -18.99 -15.40 -16.21
CA GLY A 4 -17.55 -15.16 -16.06
C GLY A 4 -16.74 -15.19 -17.38
N HIS A 5 -17.22 -15.87 -18.41
CA HIS A 5 -16.52 -15.89 -19.69
C HIS A 5 -16.74 -14.63 -20.55
N GLU A 6 -17.81 -13.87 -20.29
CA GLU A 6 -18.12 -12.67 -21.07
C GLU A 6 -17.10 -11.56 -20.90
N ILE A 7 -16.39 -11.52 -19.75
CA ILE A 7 -15.36 -10.53 -19.50
C ILE A 7 -14.11 -10.75 -20.34
N LEU A 8 -13.86 -11.99 -20.80
CA LEU A 8 -12.65 -12.34 -21.55
C LEU A 8 -12.55 -11.61 -22.90
N LYS A 9 -13.67 -11.21 -23.48
CA LYS A 9 -13.68 -10.41 -24.72
C LYS A 9 -13.06 -9.02 -24.54
N TYR A 10 -12.96 -8.51 -23.32
CA TYR A 10 -12.37 -7.22 -22.99
C TYR A 10 -10.92 -7.33 -22.50
N ARG A 11 -10.28 -8.51 -22.58
CA ARG A 11 -8.95 -8.74 -22.04
C ARG A 11 -7.93 -7.67 -22.44
N ASP A 12 -7.86 -7.36 -23.73
CA ASP A 12 -6.87 -6.40 -24.25
C ASP A 12 -7.20 -4.97 -23.84
N ASP A 13 -8.48 -4.63 -23.74
CA ASP A 13 -8.96 -3.35 -23.24
C ASP A 13 -8.66 -3.20 -21.75
N ILE A 14 -8.90 -4.24 -20.94
CA ILE A 14 -8.58 -4.29 -19.51
C ILE A 14 -7.08 -4.06 -19.30
N LEU A 15 -6.23 -4.77 -20.02
CA LEU A 15 -4.77 -4.63 -19.89
C LEU A 15 -4.28 -3.25 -20.30
N ARG A 16 -4.84 -2.69 -21.39
CA ARG A 16 -4.53 -1.33 -21.84
C ARG A 16 -4.92 -0.27 -20.79
N ASP A 17 -6.12 -0.37 -20.23
CA ASP A 17 -6.63 0.62 -19.27
C ASP A 17 -5.99 0.44 -17.90
N LEU A 18 -5.67 -0.79 -17.50
CA LEU A 18 -4.85 -1.05 -16.32
C LEU A 18 -3.46 -0.42 -16.45
N ALA A 19 -2.81 -0.57 -17.61
CA ALA A 19 -1.49 0.05 -17.84
C ALA A 19 -1.54 1.57 -17.70
N LYS A 20 -2.61 2.24 -18.14
CA LYS A 20 -2.80 3.69 -17.95
C LYS A 20 -2.96 4.06 -16.47
N LEU A 21 -3.70 3.26 -15.71
CA LEU A 21 -3.93 3.51 -14.29
C LEU A 21 -2.66 3.23 -13.47
N ILE A 22 -1.88 2.20 -13.81
CA ILE A 22 -0.58 1.89 -13.20
C ILE A 22 0.41 3.04 -13.43
N ALA A 23 0.37 3.70 -14.59
CA ALA A 23 1.27 4.81 -14.91
C ALA A 23 1.07 6.05 -14.03
N VAL A 24 0.00 6.12 -13.24
CA VAL A 24 -0.19 7.14 -12.21
C VAL A 24 0.40 6.64 -10.90
N PRO A 25 1.52 7.20 -10.38
CA PRO A 25 2.16 6.76 -9.13
C PRO A 25 1.39 7.26 -7.90
N SER A 26 0.20 6.74 -7.67
CA SER A 26 -0.79 7.22 -6.72
C SER A 26 -0.47 6.89 -5.26
N VAL A 27 0.76 7.11 -4.85
CA VAL A 27 1.17 7.04 -3.44
C VAL A 27 0.59 8.24 -2.69
N CYS A 28 -0.07 7.97 -1.56
CA CYS A 28 -0.61 9.02 -0.71
C CYS A 28 0.49 9.93 -0.16
N THR A 29 0.22 11.23 -0.14
CA THR A 29 1.12 12.27 0.37
C THR A 29 0.37 13.25 1.26
N HIS A 30 1.05 14.29 1.73
CA HIS A 30 0.41 15.34 2.51
C HIS A 30 -0.79 15.96 1.76
N PRO A 31 -1.88 16.27 2.48
CA PRO A 31 -3.07 16.87 1.89
C PRO A 31 -2.77 18.19 1.17
N LEU A 32 -3.44 18.39 0.03
CA LEU A 32 -3.48 19.64 -0.72
C LEU A 32 -4.93 20.16 -0.78
N PRO A 33 -5.15 21.46 -1.06
CA PRO A 33 -6.51 21.98 -1.22
C PRO A 33 -7.34 21.17 -2.22
N GLY A 34 -8.43 20.55 -1.74
CA GLY A 34 -9.30 19.70 -2.56
C GLY A 34 -8.72 18.33 -2.94
N LYS A 35 -7.55 17.94 -2.41
CA LYS A 35 -6.89 16.66 -2.67
C LYS A 35 -6.40 16.07 -1.34
N PRO A 36 -7.27 15.39 -0.60
CA PRO A 36 -7.02 14.96 0.78
C PRO A 36 -5.80 14.03 0.92
N PHE A 37 -5.49 13.25 -0.10
CA PHE A 37 -4.39 12.29 -0.11
C PHE A 37 -3.24 12.69 -1.06
N GLY A 38 -3.26 13.94 -1.55
CA GLY A 38 -2.26 14.48 -2.47
C GLY A 38 -2.68 14.46 -3.93
N GLU A 39 -1.78 14.88 -4.80
CA GLU A 39 -2.05 15.06 -6.25
C GLU A 39 -2.28 13.74 -6.98
N ALA A 40 -1.40 12.76 -6.75
CA ALA A 40 -1.38 11.53 -7.55
C ALA A 40 -2.58 10.59 -7.28
N PRO A 41 -3.07 10.39 -6.03
CA PRO A 41 -4.33 9.67 -5.81
C PRO A 41 -5.53 10.35 -6.47
N ALA A 42 -5.62 11.69 -6.42
CA ALA A 42 -6.69 12.41 -7.10
C ALA A 42 -6.62 12.23 -8.63
N GLN A 43 -5.43 12.19 -9.22
CA GLN A 43 -5.24 11.91 -10.66
C GLN A 43 -5.62 10.47 -11.01
N ALA A 44 -5.31 9.48 -10.17
CA ALA A 44 -5.70 8.09 -10.38
C ALA A 44 -7.22 7.93 -10.33
N LEU A 45 -7.88 8.58 -9.36
CA LEU A 45 -9.33 8.60 -9.25
C LEU A 45 -9.98 9.22 -10.50
N GLU A 46 -9.52 10.37 -10.94
CA GLU A 46 -10.02 11.02 -12.18
C GLU A 46 -9.77 10.14 -13.41
N CYS A 47 -8.63 9.44 -13.47
CA CYS A 47 -8.30 8.53 -14.57
C CYS A 47 -9.36 7.42 -14.71
N ILE A 48 -9.68 6.70 -13.62
CA ILE A 48 -10.66 5.59 -13.68
C ILE A 48 -12.10 6.10 -13.89
N LEU A 49 -12.47 7.23 -13.28
CA LEU A 49 -13.78 7.85 -13.51
C LEU A 49 -13.96 8.32 -14.95
N SER A 50 -12.91 8.87 -15.57
CA SER A 50 -12.90 9.25 -16.98
C SER A 50 -13.05 8.03 -17.90
N MET A 51 -12.40 6.89 -17.57
CA MET A 51 -12.61 5.63 -18.30
C MET A 51 -14.07 5.18 -18.22
N ALA A 52 -14.66 5.20 -17.03
CA ALA A 52 -16.06 4.84 -16.82
C ALA A 52 -17.01 5.75 -17.59
N LYS A 53 -16.76 7.06 -17.57
CA LYS A 53 -17.54 8.04 -18.33
C LYS A 53 -17.48 7.81 -19.84
N ASN A 54 -16.29 7.47 -20.36
CA ASN A 54 -16.11 7.14 -21.76
C ASN A 54 -16.81 5.82 -22.15
N MET A 55 -17.06 4.92 -21.20
CA MET A 55 -17.90 3.72 -21.37
C MET A 55 -19.41 4.03 -21.26
N GLY A 56 -19.77 5.30 -21.01
CA GLY A 56 -21.14 5.78 -20.90
C GLY A 56 -21.80 5.42 -19.58
N PHE A 57 -21.05 5.33 -18.49
CA PHE A 57 -21.58 5.22 -17.13
C PHE A 57 -21.80 6.60 -16.50
N GLU A 58 -22.75 6.65 -15.59
CA GLU A 58 -22.84 7.75 -14.61
C GLU A 58 -21.72 7.61 -13.60
N THR A 59 -21.06 8.72 -13.32
CA THR A 59 -19.89 8.77 -12.41
C THR A 59 -20.02 9.91 -11.44
N GLU A 60 -19.49 9.75 -10.26
CA GLU A 60 -19.43 10.77 -9.24
C GLU A 60 -18.04 10.81 -8.59
N ASN A 61 -17.60 12.00 -8.21
CA ASN A 61 -16.38 12.22 -7.42
C ASN A 61 -16.75 12.92 -6.12
N THR A 62 -16.53 12.26 -5.00
CA THR A 62 -16.80 12.77 -3.66
C THR A 62 -15.55 13.42 -3.09
N ASP A 63 -15.31 14.69 -3.49
CA ASP A 63 -14.23 15.56 -2.98
C ASP A 63 -12.81 14.95 -3.08
N ASN A 64 -12.57 14.09 -4.07
CA ASN A 64 -11.32 13.31 -4.21
C ASN A 64 -10.99 12.38 -3.02
N TYR A 65 -11.94 12.07 -2.16
CA TYR A 65 -11.84 10.98 -1.20
C TYR A 65 -12.15 9.64 -1.87
N ALA A 66 -13.28 9.58 -2.58
CA ALA A 66 -13.68 8.41 -3.35
C ALA A 66 -14.51 8.81 -4.57
N GLY A 67 -14.56 7.93 -5.55
CA GLY A 67 -15.45 8.08 -6.70
C GLY A 67 -16.37 6.88 -6.86
N ALA A 68 -17.48 7.04 -7.54
CA ALA A 68 -18.44 5.98 -7.77
C ALA A 68 -18.87 5.91 -9.23
N VAL A 69 -19.19 4.70 -9.67
CA VAL A 69 -19.74 4.36 -10.98
C VAL A 69 -21.01 3.57 -10.79
N TYR A 70 -22.07 3.96 -11.47
CA TYR A 70 -23.41 3.42 -11.25
C TYR A 70 -23.90 2.66 -12.48
N TYR A 71 -24.57 1.50 -12.26
CA TYR A 71 -25.26 0.75 -13.28
C TYR A 71 -26.53 0.09 -12.72
N GLY A 72 -27.66 0.32 -13.38
CA GLY A 72 -28.97 -0.21 -12.98
C GLY A 72 -29.98 0.89 -12.64
N THR A 73 -31.20 0.48 -12.29
CA THR A 73 -32.35 1.41 -12.12
C THR A 73 -33.07 1.22 -10.78
N GLY A 74 -32.51 0.50 -9.85
CA GLY A 74 -33.09 0.28 -8.52
C GLY A 74 -32.99 1.49 -7.59
N THR A 75 -33.48 1.33 -6.36
CA THR A 75 -33.38 2.32 -5.30
C THR A 75 -32.42 1.89 -4.17
N GLU A 76 -32.00 0.64 -4.20
CA GLU A 76 -31.04 0.05 -3.25
C GLU A 76 -29.74 -0.29 -3.97
N TYR A 77 -28.64 -0.21 -3.26
CA TYR A 77 -27.30 -0.36 -3.82
C TYR A 77 -26.66 -1.70 -3.43
N VAL A 78 -25.93 -2.27 -4.37
CA VAL A 78 -24.94 -3.33 -4.12
C VAL A 78 -23.57 -2.77 -4.50
N ASP A 79 -22.65 -2.73 -3.54
CA ASP A 79 -21.35 -2.09 -3.73
C ASP A 79 -20.24 -3.11 -4.00
N VAL A 80 -19.36 -2.74 -4.93
CA VAL A 80 -18.04 -3.32 -5.08
C VAL A 80 -17.03 -2.25 -4.66
N LEU A 81 -16.28 -2.53 -3.59
CA LEU A 81 -15.35 -1.57 -2.99
C LEU A 81 -13.92 -1.90 -3.46
N THR A 82 -13.26 -0.92 -4.03
CA THR A 82 -11.88 -1.00 -4.54
C THR A 82 -11.16 0.29 -4.22
N HIS A 83 -9.84 0.33 -4.42
CA HIS A 83 -9.08 1.58 -4.28
C HIS A 83 -8.10 1.81 -5.43
N VAL A 84 -7.63 3.05 -5.58
CA VAL A 84 -6.73 3.47 -6.66
C VAL A 84 -5.40 4.04 -6.16
N ASP A 85 -5.27 4.29 -4.86
CA ASP A 85 -3.99 4.59 -4.26
C ASP A 85 -3.13 3.33 -4.12
N VAL A 86 -1.87 3.50 -3.83
CA VAL A 86 -0.89 2.41 -3.69
C VAL A 86 0.16 2.77 -2.64
N VAL A 87 0.73 1.75 -1.99
CA VAL A 87 1.93 1.92 -1.16
C VAL A 87 3.13 2.34 -2.00
N PRO A 88 4.17 2.95 -1.39
CA PRO A 88 5.44 3.22 -2.07
C PRO A 88 5.98 1.98 -2.77
N ALA A 89 6.63 2.18 -3.92
CA ALA A 89 7.14 1.07 -4.71
C ALA A 89 8.15 0.19 -3.94
N GLY A 90 9.01 0.82 -3.11
CA GLY A 90 10.11 0.12 -2.45
C GLY A 90 11.25 -0.19 -3.43
N ASP A 91 12.21 -0.99 -2.96
CA ASP A 91 13.38 -1.42 -3.71
C ASP A 91 13.17 -2.83 -4.32
N GLY A 92 14.06 -3.24 -5.22
CA GLY A 92 14.12 -4.63 -5.73
C GLY A 92 13.27 -4.89 -6.97
N TRP A 93 12.81 -3.87 -7.66
CA TRP A 93 12.12 -4.01 -8.94
C TRP A 93 13.11 -4.22 -10.08
N ASP A 94 12.83 -5.22 -10.94
CA ASP A 94 13.58 -5.44 -12.18
C ASP A 94 13.16 -4.49 -13.32
N THR A 95 11.98 -3.86 -13.17
CA THR A 95 11.40 -2.93 -14.14
C THR A 95 10.87 -1.69 -13.41
N ASP A 96 10.52 -0.63 -14.13
CA ASP A 96 9.84 0.52 -13.53
C ASP A 96 8.50 0.06 -12.92
N PRO A 97 8.28 0.22 -11.61
CA PRO A 97 7.05 -0.20 -10.93
C PRO A 97 5.79 0.49 -11.45
N PHE A 98 5.91 1.66 -12.05
CA PHE A 98 4.78 2.42 -12.62
C PHE A 98 4.67 2.31 -14.14
N GLN A 99 5.42 1.39 -14.75
CA GLN A 99 5.29 1.00 -16.14
C GLN A 99 4.93 -0.49 -16.23
N MET A 100 3.63 -0.79 -16.39
CA MET A 100 3.18 -2.18 -16.42
C MET A 100 3.87 -2.98 -17.53
N VAL A 101 4.44 -4.12 -17.16
CA VAL A 101 5.08 -5.08 -18.08
C VAL A 101 4.32 -6.40 -18.03
N ILE A 102 4.11 -7.00 -19.22
CA ILE A 102 3.56 -8.36 -19.32
C ILE A 102 4.69 -9.30 -19.74
N LYS A 103 4.99 -10.28 -18.88
CA LYS A 103 6.03 -11.28 -19.10
C LYS A 103 5.50 -12.64 -18.67
N ASP A 104 5.68 -13.66 -19.50
CA ASP A 104 5.29 -15.05 -19.22
C ASP A 104 3.81 -15.21 -18.81
N GLY A 105 2.92 -14.39 -19.38
CA GLY A 105 1.49 -14.39 -19.06
C GLY A 105 1.10 -13.69 -17.75
N MET A 106 2.05 -13.10 -17.05
CA MET A 106 1.87 -12.34 -15.81
C MET A 106 2.04 -10.85 -16.09
N ALA A 107 1.22 -10.01 -15.42
CA ALA A 107 1.38 -8.56 -15.42
C ALA A 107 2.15 -8.13 -14.16
N TYR A 108 3.15 -7.27 -14.35
CA TYR A 108 4.00 -6.73 -13.28
C TYR A 108 3.85 -5.22 -13.24
N GLY A 109 3.69 -4.66 -12.04
CA GLY A 109 3.61 -3.24 -11.77
C GLY A 109 3.01 -2.97 -10.38
N ARG A 110 3.34 -1.83 -9.76
CA ARG A 110 2.75 -1.44 -8.48
C ARG A 110 1.25 -1.16 -8.66
N GLY A 111 0.39 -1.86 -7.88
CA GLY A 111 -1.06 -1.77 -7.99
C GLY A 111 -1.70 -2.77 -8.96
N VAL A 112 -0.93 -3.64 -9.66
CA VAL A 112 -1.52 -4.66 -10.54
C VAL A 112 -2.38 -5.64 -9.74
N SER A 113 -1.94 -6.03 -8.54
CA SER A 113 -2.67 -6.95 -7.65
C SER A 113 -3.49 -6.20 -6.61
N ASP A 114 -2.96 -5.14 -6.06
CA ASP A 114 -3.45 -4.38 -4.93
C ASP A 114 -3.47 -2.88 -5.30
N ASP A 115 -4.61 -2.26 -5.63
CA ASP A 115 -5.92 -2.87 -5.99
C ASP A 115 -6.39 -2.38 -7.37
N LYS A 116 -5.55 -1.62 -8.12
CA LYS A 116 -5.92 -1.09 -9.45
C LYS A 116 -6.35 -2.17 -10.44
N GLY A 117 -5.79 -3.38 -10.31
CA GLY A 117 -6.19 -4.52 -11.12
C GLY A 117 -7.64 -4.89 -10.90
N ALA A 118 -8.05 -5.05 -9.63
CA ALA A 118 -9.43 -5.36 -9.29
C ALA A 118 -10.37 -4.18 -9.59
N ALA A 119 -9.92 -2.95 -9.38
CA ALA A 119 -10.68 -1.75 -9.74
C ALA A 119 -11.05 -1.71 -11.23
N ILE A 120 -10.09 -1.96 -12.12
CA ILE A 120 -10.35 -2.04 -13.57
C ILE A 120 -11.25 -3.23 -13.91
N VAL A 121 -11.01 -4.41 -13.30
CA VAL A 121 -11.87 -5.59 -13.54
C VAL A 121 -13.30 -5.32 -13.07
N ALA A 122 -13.51 -4.70 -11.93
CA ALA A 122 -14.84 -4.32 -11.43
C ALA A 122 -15.57 -3.39 -12.43
N LEU A 123 -14.87 -2.38 -12.97
CA LEU A 123 -15.42 -1.50 -14.00
C LEU A 123 -15.82 -2.27 -15.26
N TYR A 124 -14.99 -3.21 -15.72
CA TYR A 124 -15.29 -4.02 -16.89
C TYR A 124 -16.38 -5.08 -16.64
N CYS A 125 -16.61 -5.51 -15.39
CA CYS A 125 -17.78 -6.30 -15.02
C CYS A 125 -19.06 -5.50 -15.24
N LEU A 126 -19.12 -4.23 -14.84
CA LEU A 126 -20.26 -3.36 -15.14
C LEU A 126 -20.45 -3.19 -16.64
N LYS A 127 -19.34 -3.00 -17.38
CA LYS A 127 -19.39 -2.89 -18.85
C LYS A 127 -19.94 -4.16 -19.49
N ALA A 128 -19.51 -5.34 -19.05
CA ALA A 128 -20.02 -6.61 -19.59
C ALA A 128 -21.53 -6.78 -19.36
N LEU A 129 -22.02 -6.40 -18.16
CA LEU A 129 -23.46 -6.41 -17.86
C LEU A 129 -24.23 -5.41 -18.73
N LYS A 130 -23.71 -4.19 -18.88
CA LYS A 130 -24.31 -3.15 -19.72
C LYS A 130 -24.41 -3.57 -21.17
N ASP A 131 -23.32 -4.07 -21.75
CA ASP A 131 -23.27 -4.49 -23.15
C ASP A 131 -24.17 -5.72 -23.43
N ALA A 132 -24.38 -6.54 -22.40
CA ALA A 132 -25.34 -7.68 -22.48
C ALA A 132 -26.79 -7.28 -22.20
N GLY A 133 -27.08 -6.02 -21.87
CA GLY A 133 -28.39 -5.53 -21.50
C GLY A 133 -28.96 -6.13 -20.22
N ILE A 134 -28.09 -6.61 -19.32
CA ILE A 134 -28.51 -7.26 -18.07
C ILE A 134 -28.61 -6.23 -16.98
N GLN A 135 -29.82 -6.09 -16.43
CA GLN A 135 -30.11 -5.27 -15.26
C GLN A 135 -30.76 -6.12 -14.16
N GLY A 136 -30.33 -5.92 -12.92
CA GLY A 136 -30.97 -6.48 -11.73
C GLY A 136 -31.96 -5.50 -11.09
N LYS A 137 -32.48 -5.88 -9.92
CA LYS A 137 -33.34 -5.01 -9.11
C LYS A 137 -32.56 -3.95 -8.32
N TYR A 138 -31.25 -4.10 -8.19
CA TYR A 138 -30.37 -3.21 -7.47
C TYR A 138 -29.57 -2.33 -8.43
N VAL A 139 -29.16 -1.16 -7.97
CA VAL A 139 -28.11 -0.39 -8.61
C VAL A 139 -26.78 -1.01 -8.19
N LEU A 140 -26.00 -1.47 -9.15
CA LEU A 140 -24.60 -1.85 -8.91
C LEU A 140 -23.77 -0.58 -8.85
N ARG A 141 -23.06 -0.39 -7.74
CA ARG A 141 -22.19 0.77 -7.50
C ARG A 141 -20.78 0.28 -7.24
N THR A 142 -19.85 0.60 -8.15
CA THR A 142 -18.43 0.37 -7.89
C THR A 142 -17.87 1.65 -7.30
N VAL A 143 -17.28 1.55 -6.10
CA VAL A 143 -16.67 2.64 -5.36
C VAL A 143 -15.16 2.48 -5.43
N PHE A 144 -14.46 3.55 -5.77
CA PHE A 144 -13.01 3.63 -5.87
C PHE A 144 -12.51 4.58 -4.77
N GLY A 145 -11.96 4.04 -3.70
CA GLY A 145 -11.27 4.79 -2.67
C GLY A 145 -9.94 5.36 -3.19
N SER A 146 -9.46 6.41 -2.60
CA SER A 146 -8.19 7.02 -2.98
C SER A 146 -7.21 7.22 -1.82
N GLY A 147 -7.47 6.58 -0.65
CA GLY A 147 -6.67 6.66 0.57
C GLY A 147 -6.75 5.41 1.43
N GLU A 148 -7.02 4.23 0.86
CA GLU A 148 -7.16 2.95 1.57
C GLU A 148 -5.89 2.60 2.33
N GLU A 149 -4.72 2.72 1.69
CA GLU A 149 -3.41 2.33 2.19
C GLU A 149 -2.92 3.14 3.41
N ILE A 150 -3.61 4.20 3.78
CA ILE A 150 -3.23 5.09 4.90
C ILE A 150 -4.28 5.20 6.01
N ALA A 151 -5.39 4.51 5.96
CA ALA A 151 -6.38 4.40 7.04
C ALA A 151 -7.87 4.50 6.60
N SER A 152 -8.16 4.39 5.33
CA SER A 152 -9.54 4.26 4.77
C SER A 152 -10.53 5.38 5.11
N ASP A 153 -10.07 6.60 5.39
CA ASP A 153 -10.92 7.78 5.62
C ASP A 153 -11.79 8.13 4.40
N ASP A 154 -11.42 7.63 3.25
CA ASP A 154 -12.06 7.86 1.97
C ASP A 154 -13.48 7.28 1.93
N LEU A 155 -13.68 6.03 2.35
CA LEU A 155 -15.00 5.41 2.42
C LEU A 155 -15.88 6.03 3.51
N ASP A 156 -15.31 6.38 4.66
CA ASP A 156 -16.03 7.09 5.71
C ASP A 156 -16.59 8.41 5.15
N ARG A 157 -15.78 9.18 4.44
CA ARG A 157 -16.21 10.41 3.78
C ARG A 157 -17.27 10.16 2.72
N PHE A 158 -17.11 9.13 1.89
CA PHE A 158 -18.08 8.74 0.88
C PHE A 158 -19.45 8.47 1.50
N TYR A 159 -19.52 7.62 2.51
CA TYR A 159 -20.77 7.23 3.15
C TYR A 159 -21.42 8.30 4.05
N THR A 160 -20.72 9.40 4.35
CA THR A 160 -21.39 10.58 4.93
C THR A 160 -22.33 11.26 3.94
N LYS A 161 -22.12 11.10 2.62
CA LYS A 161 -22.92 11.70 1.55
C LYS A 161 -23.83 10.73 0.83
N HIS A 162 -23.56 9.44 0.96
CA HIS A 162 -24.25 8.37 0.23
C HIS A 162 -24.84 7.34 1.16
N PRO A 163 -25.99 6.72 0.81
CA PRO A 163 -26.56 5.65 1.61
C PRO A 163 -25.65 4.41 1.57
N TYR A 164 -25.63 3.69 2.70
CA TYR A 164 -24.98 2.38 2.75
C TYR A 164 -25.67 1.40 1.81
N PRO A 165 -24.92 0.45 1.22
CA PRO A 165 -25.50 -0.60 0.38
C PRO A 165 -26.26 -1.63 1.23
N VAL A 166 -27.17 -2.36 0.60
CA VAL A 166 -27.80 -3.54 1.23
C VAL A 166 -26.87 -4.74 1.27
N MET A 167 -25.86 -4.75 0.39
CA MET A 167 -24.81 -5.75 0.32
C MET A 167 -23.59 -5.14 -0.39
N GLY A 168 -22.39 -5.54 0.02
CA GLY A 168 -21.16 -5.16 -0.65
C GLY A 168 -20.07 -6.21 -0.45
N PHE A 169 -19.04 -6.11 -1.26
CA PHE A 169 -17.80 -6.88 -1.10
C PHE A 169 -16.62 -6.08 -1.66
N THR A 170 -15.44 -6.40 -1.18
CA THR A 170 -14.18 -5.95 -1.78
C THR A 170 -13.48 -7.12 -2.46
N PRO A 171 -12.98 -6.95 -3.70
CA PRO A 171 -12.14 -7.94 -4.37
C PRO A 171 -10.64 -7.83 -4.00
N ASP A 172 -10.31 -6.98 -3.04
CA ASP A 172 -8.94 -6.69 -2.60
C ASP A 172 -8.38 -7.78 -1.67
N CYS A 173 -8.45 -9.03 -2.12
CA CYS A 173 -7.84 -10.18 -1.45
C CYS A 173 -7.70 -11.36 -2.40
N GLY A 174 -7.03 -12.43 -1.92
CA GLY A 174 -6.94 -13.70 -2.66
C GLY A 174 -8.29 -14.38 -2.84
N TYR A 175 -8.36 -15.32 -3.81
CA TYR A 175 -9.58 -16.09 -4.06
C TYR A 175 -10.01 -16.91 -2.85
N GLY A 176 -11.33 -17.00 -2.68
CA GLY A 176 -12.07 -17.50 -1.55
C GLY A 176 -12.91 -16.35 -0.98
N ILE A 177 -13.59 -16.62 0.12
CA ILE A 177 -14.32 -15.60 0.87
C ILE A 177 -13.63 -15.41 2.20
N CYS A 178 -13.03 -14.23 2.41
CA CYS A 178 -12.51 -13.83 3.70
C CYS A 178 -13.68 -13.28 4.54
N GLN A 179 -13.99 -13.95 5.64
CA GLN A 179 -15.08 -13.57 6.55
C GLN A 179 -14.56 -12.91 7.83
N CYS A 180 -13.26 -13.00 8.10
CA CYS A 180 -12.63 -12.50 9.30
C CYS A 180 -11.28 -11.90 8.97
N GLU A 181 -10.95 -10.80 9.60
CA GLU A 181 -9.65 -10.15 9.52
C GLU A 181 -8.95 -10.12 10.88
N LYS A 182 -7.63 -10.04 10.88
CA LYS A 182 -6.86 -9.81 12.09
C LYS A 182 -7.11 -8.39 12.60
N GLY A 183 -7.25 -8.23 13.91
CA GLY A 183 -7.31 -6.91 14.53
C GLY A 183 -5.98 -6.15 14.32
N ILE A 184 -6.07 -4.85 14.12
CA ILE A 184 -4.90 -3.96 13.99
C ILE A 184 -4.75 -3.19 15.29
N LEU A 185 -3.54 -3.25 15.88
CA LEU A 185 -3.15 -2.39 17.00
C LEU A 185 -1.90 -1.61 16.58
N ARG A 186 -2.02 -0.29 16.50
CA ARG A 186 -0.90 0.63 16.28
C ARG A 186 -0.57 1.32 17.59
N LEU A 187 0.70 1.27 17.99
CA LEU A 187 1.22 1.94 19.17
C LEU A 187 2.33 2.90 18.75
N ASP A 188 2.17 4.18 19.08
CA ASP A 188 3.18 5.20 18.86
C ASP A 188 3.84 5.50 20.21
N PHE A 189 5.15 5.28 20.29
CA PHE A 189 5.94 5.58 21.46
C PHE A 189 6.75 6.84 21.21
N HIS A 190 6.58 7.84 22.07
CA HIS A 190 7.36 9.07 22.06
C HIS A 190 8.18 9.14 23.31
N THR A 191 9.45 9.50 23.19
CA THR A 191 10.35 9.72 24.31
C THR A 191 11.06 11.05 24.14
N GLU A 192 11.39 11.70 25.26
CA GLU A 192 12.26 12.86 25.24
C GLU A 192 13.67 12.43 24.81
N LYS A 193 14.39 13.29 24.06
CA LYS A 193 15.77 13.02 23.70
C LYS A 193 16.63 12.83 24.95
N GLY A 194 17.14 11.62 25.16
CA GLY A 194 18.06 11.32 26.25
C GLY A 194 19.33 12.16 26.12
N GLN A 195 19.68 12.87 27.19
CA GLN A 195 20.99 13.52 27.24
C GLN A 195 22.07 12.46 27.51
N GLY A 196 23.09 12.42 26.65
CA GLY A 196 24.24 11.52 26.82
C GLY A 196 24.15 10.18 26.09
N SER A 197 23.07 9.90 25.34
CA SER A 197 22.98 8.69 24.52
C SER A 197 24.13 8.58 23.52
N CYS A 198 24.72 7.39 23.40
CA CYS A 198 25.68 7.10 22.33
C CYS A 198 25.05 7.05 20.96
N VAL A 199 23.74 6.79 20.85
CA VAL A 199 22.97 6.75 19.61
C VAL A 199 22.67 8.17 19.15
N ARG A 200 23.20 8.56 18.00
CA ARG A 200 22.99 9.88 17.38
C ARG A 200 21.83 9.89 16.41
N GLU A 201 21.65 8.79 15.71
CA GLU A 201 20.61 8.62 14.70
C GLU A 201 20.20 7.14 14.66
N PHE A 202 18.91 6.88 14.53
CA PHE A 202 18.35 5.56 14.28
C PHE A 202 17.18 5.71 13.31
N GLN A 203 17.23 5.00 12.18
CA GLN A 203 16.18 5.01 11.17
C GLN A 203 15.89 3.60 10.70
N ALA A 204 14.62 3.23 10.61
CA ALA A 204 14.20 1.93 10.11
C ALA A 204 12.79 1.99 9.53
N GLY A 205 12.55 1.12 8.54
CA GLY A 205 11.25 0.92 7.93
C GLY A 205 10.80 2.08 7.02
N LEU A 206 9.85 1.77 6.15
CA LEU A 206 9.22 2.72 5.23
C LEU A 206 7.70 2.79 5.44
N ALA A 207 7.11 1.76 6.04
CA ALA A 207 5.68 1.66 6.30
C ALA A 207 5.42 0.98 7.64
N VAL A 208 4.37 1.40 8.34
CA VAL A 208 4.03 0.91 9.69
C VAL A 208 3.47 -0.51 9.69
N ASN A 209 2.97 -0.97 8.55
CA ASN A 209 2.41 -2.30 8.34
C ASN A 209 3.39 -3.28 7.65
N ALA A 210 4.68 -2.93 7.59
CA ALA A 210 5.71 -3.77 6.98
C ALA A 210 6.87 -4.05 7.93
N VAL A 211 7.41 -5.27 7.87
CA VAL A 211 8.66 -5.63 8.55
C VAL A 211 9.81 -4.85 7.89
N PRO A 212 10.62 -4.10 8.67
CA PRO A 212 11.72 -3.32 8.12
C PRO A 212 12.80 -4.20 7.48
N ALA A 213 13.01 -4.06 6.16
CA ALA A 213 14.11 -4.73 5.46
C ALA A 213 15.45 -4.01 5.62
N LYS A 214 15.44 -2.78 6.16
CA LYS A 214 16.63 -1.96 6.31
C LYS A 214 16.54 -1.10 7.57
N ALA A 215 17.63 -1.05 8.32
CA ALA A 215 17.80 -0.14 9.45
C ALA A 215 19.19 0.45 9.44
N THR A 216 19.34 1.70 9.89
CA THR A 216 20.63 2.39 10.00
C THR A 216 20.72 3.06 11.36
N ALA A 217 21.88 2.92 12.01
CA ALA A 217 22.21 3.67 13.22
C ALA A 217 23.56 4.38 13.08
N LYS A 218 23.67 5.58 13.66
CA LYS A 218 24.95 6.27 13.89
C LYS A 218 25.23 6.33 15.38
N ILE A 219 26.34 5.74 15.79
CA ILE A 219 26.70 5.54 17.17
C ILE A 219 28.04 6.27 17.46
N CYS A 220 28.06 7.06 18.52
CA CYS A 220 29.31 7.59 19.06
C CYS A 220 29.91 6.55 20.00
N CYS A 221 31.07 5.98 19.66
CA CYS A 221 31.68 4.90 20.42
C CYS A 221 33.21 4.93 20.37
N THR A 222 33.83 4.29 21.35
CA THR A 222 35.30 4.11 21.39
C THR A 222 35.75 3.12 20.31
N GLU A 223 37.07 3.07 20.08
CA GLU A 223 37.66 2.08 19.15
C GLU A 223 37.40 0.65 19.63
N GLU A 224 37.48 0.40 20.93
CA GLU A 224 37.23 -0.92 21.52
C GLU A 224 35.78 -1.37 21.31
N GLN A 225 34.80 -0.46 21.52
CA GLN A 225 33.39 -0.72 21.27
C GLN A 225 33.13 -0.97 19.79
N HIS A 226 33.76 -0.20 18.88
CA HIS A 226 33.67 -0.45 17.44
C HIS A 226 34.18 -1.84 17.04
N GLN A 227 35.35 -2.23 17.56
CA GLN A 227 35.91 -3.56 17.28
C GLN A 227 35.01 -4.69 17.80
N LYS A 228 34.39 -4.49 18.97
CA LYS A 228 33.43 -5.45 19.53
C LYS A 228 32.19 -5.54 18.64
N LEU A 229 31.61 -4.42 18.17
CA LEU A 229 30.53 -4.40 17.20
C LEU A 229 30.89 -5.15 15.91
N ALA A 230 32.07 -4.85 15.36
CA ALA A 230 32.55 -5.48 14.13
C ALA A 230 32.80 -6.99 14.30
N GLY A 231 33.19 -7.43 15.49
CA GLY A 231 33.38 -8.85 15.80
C GLY A 231 32.07 -9.64 15.97
N LEU A 232 30.99 -8.97 16.38
CA LEU A 232 29.67 -9.59 16.60
C LEU A 232 28.78 -9.48 15.35
N ALA A 233 29.00 -8.50 14.49
CA ALA A 233 28.23 -8.28 13.29
C ALA A 233 28.51 -9.36 12.24
N ASP A 234 27.51 -10.14 11.89
CA ASP A 234 27.60 -11.02 10.74
C ASP A 234 27.61 -10.22 9.43
N GLN A 235 28.38 -10.68 8.43
CA GLN A 235 28.58 -9.95 7.17
C GLN A 235 27.39 -10.05 6.21
N GLU A 236 26.47 -10.97 6.46
CA GLU A 236 25.25 -11.13 5.67
C GLU A 236 24.26 -10.01 5.99
N HIS A 237 24.09 -9.72 7.29
CA HIS A 237 23.08 -8.77 7.74
C HIS A 237 23.63 -7.39 8.10
N PHE A 238 24.95 -7.23 8.33
CA PHE A 238 25.49 -5.97 8.77
C PHE A 238 26.62 -5.43 7.90
N LYS A 239 26.59 -4.10 7.71
CA LYS A 239 27.72 -3.34 7.15
C LYS A 239 28.06 -2.21 8.10
N LEU A 240 29.33 -2.13 8.49
CA LEU A 240 29.84 -1.11 9.40
C LEU A 240 30.83 -0.21 8.66
N SER A 241 30.78 1.07 8.96
CA SER A 241 31.80 2.05 8.59
C SER A 241 32.08 2.98 9.77
N ARG A 242 33.31 3.53 9.86
CA ARG A 242 33.71 4.42 10.94
C ARG A 242 34.37 5.69 10.40
N GLU A 243 33.93 6.83 10.95
CA GLU A 243 34.53 8.13 10.69
C GLU A 243 34.73 8.85 12.04
N GLY A 244 36.01 8.97 12.47
CA GLY A 244 36.31 9.50 13.78
C GLY A 244 35.74 8.66 14.93
N GLU A 245 34.90 9.26 15.75
CA GLU A 245 34.21 8.58 16.86
C GLU A 245 32.82 8.03 16.46
N ILE A 246 32.37 8.26 15.22
CA ILE A 246 31.07 7.83 14.76
C ILE A 246 31.21 6.51 13.98
N THR A 247 30.50 5.50 14.44
CA THR A 247 30.30 4.25 13.70
C THR A 247 28.89 4.28 13.10
N THR A 248 28.82 4.11 11.78
CA THR A 248 27.55 3.91 11.05
C THR A 248 27.36 2.42 10.82
N ILE A 249 26.21 1.93 11.23
CA ILE A 249 25.82 0.53 11.10
C ILE A 249 24.59 0.47 10.19
N LEU A 250 24.68 -0.30 9.12
CA LEU A 250 23.57 -0.66 8.26
C LEU A 250 23.19 -2.11 8.56
N SER A 251 21.95 -2.34 8.97
CA SER A 251 21.36 -3.68 9.09
C SER A 251 20.45 -3.96 7.90
N LEU A 252 20.59 -5.16 7.35
CA LEU A 252 19.81 -5.67 6.22
C LEU A 252 18.90 -6.81 6.68
N GLY A 253 17.70 -6.82 6.19
CA GLY A 253 16.69 -7.81 6.47
C GLY A 253 15.86 -8.16 5.24
N THR A 254 14.66 -8.69 5.47
CA THR A 254 13.71 -9.05 4.41
C THR A 254 12.35 -8.46 4.76
N ALA A 255 11.77 -7.71 3.84
CA ALA A 255 10.43 -7.15 4.02
C ALA A 255 9.37 -8.26 3.99
N SER A 256 8.35 -8.11 4.81
CA SER A 256 7.10 -8.87 4.71
C SER A 256 5.95 -8.00 5.23
N HIS A 257 4.72 -8.40 4.93
CA HIS A 257 3.57 -7.72 5.49
C HIS A 257 3.50 -7.91 7.02
N GLY A 258 3.10 -6.88 7.76
CA GLY A 258 3.02 -6.93 9.22
C GLY A 258 2.04 -7.99 9.77
N ALA A 259 1.09 -8.45 8.96
CA ALA A 259 0.21 -9.56 9.31
C ALA A 259 0.88 -10.96 9.19
N GLN A 260 2.04 -11.06 8.53
CA GLN A 260 2.83 -12.28 8.33
C GLN A 260 4.32 -12.00 8.58
N PRO A 261 4.68 -11.52 9.79
CA PRO A 261 6.06 -11.10 10.09
C PRO A 261 7.07 -12.24 10.02
N GLU A 262 6.61 -13.48 10.18
CA GLU A 262 7.40 -14.70 10.09
C GLU A 262 8.00 -14.98 8.70
N LEU A 263 7.48 -14.31 7.66
CA LEU A 263 8.00 -14.37 6.28
C LEU A 263 9.12 -13.36 6.04
N GLY A 264 9.37 -12.45 6.99
CA GLY A 264 10.39 -11.42 6.92
C GLY A 264 11.52 -11.64 7.91
N PHE A 265 12.54 -10.75 7.79
CA PHE A 265 13.62 -10.63 8.78
C PHE A 265 13.75 -9.15 9.16
N ASN A 266 13.45 -8.83 10.43
CA ASN A 266 13.36 -7.45 10.91
C ASN A 266 14.73 -6.83 11.15
N ALA A 267 15.20 -5.98 10.23
CA ALA A 267 16.47 -5.30 10.31
C ALA A 267 16.59 -4.36 11.53
N ALA A 268 15.47 -3.73 11.97
CA ALA A 268 15.47 -2.84 13.12
C ALA A 268 15.71 -3.61 14.42
N SER A 269 14.97 -4.69 14.64
CA SER A 269 15.15 -5.55 15.82
C SER A 269 16.55 -6.17 15.84
N ASN A 270 17.05 -6.61 14.68
CA ASN A 270 18.39 -7.18 14.57
C ASN A 270 19.47 -6.14 14.94
N LEU A 271 19.33 -4.89 14.48
CA LEU A 271 20.24 -3.79 14.82
C LEU A 271 20.20 -3.45 16.32
N ILE A 272 19.00 -3.38 16.91
CA ILE A 272 18.83 -3.12 18.33
C ILE A 272 19.49 -4.23 19.17
N CYS A 273 19.30 -5.51 18.80
CA CYS A 273 19.95 -6.63 19.48
C CYS A 273 21.48 -6.50 19.41
N LEU A 274 22.06 -6.19 18.25
CA LEU A 274 23.50 -5.98 18.12
C LEU A 274 24.02 -4.85 19.03
N LEU A 275 23.28 -3.75 19.14
CA LEU A 275 23.65 -2.64 19.99
C LEU A 275 23.67 -3.04 21.48
N PHE A 276 22.67 -3.77 21.95
CA PHE A 276 22.59 -4.20 23.34
C PHE A 276 23.64 -5.28 23.74
N GLU A 277 24.29 -5.92 22.77
CA GLU A 277 25.45 -6.80 23.05
C GLU A 277 26.73 -5.99 23.45
N VAL A 278 26.76 -4.70 23.09
CA VAL A 278 27.93 -3.86 23.28
C VAL A 278 27.68 -2.72 24.26
N PHE A 279 26.50 -2.15 24.27
CA PHE A 279 26.11 -1.00 25.06
C PHE A 279 25.02 -1.34 26.07
N SER A 280 25.06 -0.72 27.24
CA SER A 280 23.97 -0.79 28.20
C SER A 280 22.75 0.06 27.74
N ALA A 281 21.59 -0.18 28.35
CA ALA A 281 20.40 0.66 28.13
C ALA A 281 20.63 2.14 28.58
N GLU A 282 21.52 2.38 29.54
CA GLU A 282 21.88 3.73 29.99
C GLU A 282 22.72 4.46 28.93
N GLU A 283 23.58 3.74 28.20
CA GLU A 283 24.42 4.31 27.13
C GLU A 283 23.61 4.53 25.84
N THR A 284 22.70 3.64 25.50
CA THR A 284 21.87 3.78 24.30
C THR A 284 20.74 4.79 24.48
N GLY A 285 20.27 4.98 25.71
CA GLY A 285 19.04 5.70 25.97
C GLY A 285 17.81 4.95 25.44
N PRO A 286 16.69 5.64 25.27
CA PRO A 286 15.48 5.02 24.74
C PRO A 286 15.64 4.73 23.24
N LEU A 287 15.89 3.49 22.92
CA LEU A 287 15.86 2.91 21.57
C LEU A 287 14.55 2.18 21.35
#